data_0823308c47fed8c5eb3d0ebb9b47b225
#
_entry.id   0823308c47fed8c5eb3d0ebb9b47b225
#
_cell.length_a   1.000
_cell.length_b   1.000
_cell.length_c   1.000
_cell.angle_alpha   90.00
_cell.angle_beta   90.00
_cell.angle_gamma   90.00
#
_symmetry.space_group_name_H-M   'P 1'
#
loop_
_entity.id
_entity.type
_entity.pdbx_description
1 polymer ?
#
loop_
_entity_poly.entity_id
_entity_poly.type
_entity_poly.pdbx_seq_one_letter_code
_entity_poly.pdbx_strand_id
1 'polypeptide(L)'
;MASKCIITGVPGVGKTTVITGALAKLEEMGVHYANISFGSFMFETALAEGLVQNRDEMRLLGKDDQKELQRKAAGKIAMLDGNVLVDTHASVKTPRGYLAGLPEWVLEALMPDLFVLVETDEDQILGRRLGDLSRVRDMDSYRALASHQSFNRAIAAAYAMKTGCTVAIVTNADHLLDRATDELAALLK
;
A
#
# COMPACT_ATOMS: atom_id res chain seq x y z
N MET A 1 -3.49 7.07 21.24
CA MET A 1 -3.93 5.71 20.84
C MET A 1 -3.01 5.25 19.72
N ALA A 2 -2.73 3.95 19.62
CA ALA A 2 -1.94 3.42 18.51
C ALA A 2 -2.68 3.64 17.19
N SER A 3 -2.01 4.20 16.18
CA SER A 3 -2.61 4.52 14.88
C SER A 3 -2.27 3.44 13.86
N LYS A 4 -3.25 3.09 13.02
CA LYS A 4 -3.07 2.19 11.88
C LYS A 4 -3.31 2.96 10.60
N CYS A 5 -2.25 3.17 9.86
CA CYS A 5 -2.29 3.85 8.57
C CYS A 5 -2.05 2.86 7.43
N ILE A 6 -2.88 2.95 6.40
CA ILE A 6 -2.65 2.25 5.14
C ILE A 6 -2.06 3.23 4.13
N ILE A 7 -0.97 2.84 3.48
CA ILE A 7 -0.37 3.62 2.41
C ILE A 7 -0.32 2.82 1.11
N THR A 8 -0.68 3.47 0.02
CA THR A 8 -0.80 2.85 -1.29
C THR A 8 -0.37 3.81 -2.40
N GLY A 9 -0.26 3.32 -3.60
CA GLY A 9 0.07 4.07 -4.80
C GLY A 9 0.34 3.11 -5.97
N VAL A 10 0.21 3.59 -7.20
CA VAL A 10 0.52 2.78 -8.37
C VAL A 10 2.03 2.45 -8.43
N PRO A 11 2.42 1.30 -8.99
CA PRO A 11 3.85 0.97 -9.13
C PRO A 11 4.61 2.05 -9.90
N GLY A 12 5.75 2.51 -9.34
CA GLY A 12 6.59 3.56 -9.95
C GLY A 12 6.34 4.97 -9.41
N VAL A 13 5.33 5.18 -8.57
CA VAL A 13 5.05 6.49 -7.95
C VAL A 13 6.11 6.93 -6.92
N GLY A 14 7.01 6.03 -6.50
CA GLY A 14 8.05 6.33 -5.51
C GLY A 14 7.60 6.16 -4.05
N LYS A 15 6.52 5.41 -3.80
CA LYS A 15 5.94 5.19 -2.46
C LYS A 15 6.98 4.78 -1.42
N THR A 16 7.83 3.79 -1.70
CA THR A 16 8.85 3.29 -0.76
C THR A 16 9.81 4.40 -0.33
N THR A 17 10.23 5.28 -1.25
CA THR A 17 11.14 6.39 -0.95
C THR A 17 10.47 7.41 -0.03
N VAL A 18 9.19 7.75 -0.31
CA VAL A 18 8.40 8.66 0.54
C VAL A 18 8.23 8.08 1.94
N ILE A 19 7.88 6.79 2.05
CA ILE A 19 7.76 6.09 3.35
C ILE A 19 9.06 6.18 4.13
N THR A 20 10.19 5.79 3.51
CA THR A 20 11.49 5.77 4.17
C THR A 20 11.87 7.16 4.70
N GLY A 21 11.69 8.22 3.88
CA GLY A 21 12.00 9.58 4.30
C GLY A 21 11.08 10.07 5.42
N ALA A 22 9.78 9.79 5.35
CA ALA A 22 8.83 10.22 6.38
C ALA A 22 9.07 9.50 7.71
N LEU A 23 9.34 8.20 7.69
CA LEU A 23 9.63 7.42 8.89
C LEU A 23 10.94 7.86 9.56
N ALA A 24 11.98 8.21 8.78
CA ALA A 24 13.21 8.76 9.34
C ALA A 24 12.97 10.09 10.09
N LYS A 25 12.16 10.99 9.51
CA LYS A 25 11.79 12.25 10.17
C LYS A 25 10.96 12.03 11.45
N LEU A 26 10.05 11.05 11.43
CA LEU A 26 9.24 10.70 12.62
C LEU A 26 10.10 10.11 13.73
N GLU A 27 11.08 9.27 13.39
CA GLU A 27 12.03 8.70 14.34
C GLU A 27 12.83 9.80 15.07
N GLU A 28 13.30 10.83 14.36
CA GLU A 28 13.94 12.00 14.94
C GLU A 28 13.03 12.77 15.90
N MET A 29 11.71 12.68 15.72
CA MET A 29 10.70 13.29 16.61
C MET A 29 10.27 12.37 17.74
N GLY A 30 10.81 11.14 17.84
CA GLY A 30 10.42 10.13 18.83
C GLY A 30 9.08 9.44 18.52
N VAL A 31 8.60 9.52 17.29
CA VAL A 31 7.39 8.84 16.84
C VAL A 31 7.77 7.61 16.03
N HIS A 32 7.38 6.43 16.52
CA HIS A 32 7.77 5.15 15.93
C HIS A 32 6.59 4.50 15.21
N TYR A 33 6.85 3.96 14.02
CA TYR A 33 5.90 3.17 13.24
C TYR A 33 6.51 1.84 12.82
N ALA A 34 5.79 0.74 13.05
CA ALA A 34 6.09 -0.52 12.39
C ALA A 34 5.68 -0.43 10.92
N ASN A 35 6.64 -0.52 9.99
CA ASN A 35 6.38 -0.49 8.54
C ASN A 35 6.22 -1.92 8.02
N ILE A 36 5.00 -2.27 7.64
CA ILE A 36 4.60 -3.63 7.24
C ILE A 36 4.21 -3.64 5.76
N SER A 37 4.94 -4.39 4.94
CA SER A 37 4.45 -4.75 3.60
C SER A 37 3.42 -5.87 3.73
N PHE A 38 2.15 -5.58 3.45
CA PHE A 38 1.05 -6.54 3.58
C PHE A 38 1.31 -7.83 2.77
N GLY A 39 1.77 -7.69 1.52
CA GLY A 39 2.08 -8.84 0.67
C GLY A 39 3.24 -9.71 1.20
N SER A 40 4.26 -9.09 1.80
CA SER A 40 5.37 -9.83 2.42
C SER A 40 4.91 -10.52 3.70
N PHE A 41 4.12 -9.84 4.52
CA PHE A 41 3.56 -10.41 5.74
C PHE A 41 2.60 -11.60 5.46
N MET A 42 1.80 -11.50 4.40
CA MET A 42 0.99 -12.62 3.91
C MET A 42 1.87 -13.82 3.51
N PHE A 43 2.94 -13.56 2.76
CA PHE A 43 3.87 -14.62 2.34
C PHE A 43 4.54 -15.30 3.53
N GLU A 44 5.04 -14.54 4.49
CA GLU A 44 5.63 -15.07 5.73
C GLU A 44 4.62 -15.92 6.52
N THR A 45 3.36 -15.47 6.59
CA THR A 45 2.28 -16.22 7.22
C THR A 45 2.00 -17.53 6.49
N ALA A 46 1.92 -17.50 5.15
CA ALA A 46 1.70 -18.70 4.34
C ALA A 46 2.86 -19.70 4.44
N LEU A 47 4.09 -19.21 4.49
CA LEU A 47 5.29 -20.03 4.67
C LEU A 47 5.30 -20.72 6.03
N ALA A 48 4.99 -19.98 7.09
CA ALA A 48 4.91 -20.51 8.46
C ALA A 48 3.80 -21.55 8.64
N GLU A 49 2.73 -21.47 7.87
CA GLU A 49 1.63 -22.45 7.85
C GLU A 49 1.85 -23.61 6.87
N GLY A 50 2.98 -23.60 6.13
CA GLY A 50 3.30 -24.66 5.15
C GLY A 50 2.41 -24.67 3.91
N LEU A 51 1.69 -23.57 3.65
CA LEU A 51 0.80 -23.41 2.49
C LEU A 51 1.56 -23.22 1.19
N VAL A 52 2.76 -22.62 1.26
CA VAL A 52 3.65 -22.34 0.13
C VAL A 52 5.10 -22.53 0.52
N GLN A 53 5.97 -22.76 -0.47
CA GLN A 53 7.43 -22.87 -0.28
C GLN A 53 8.16 -21.63 -0.80
N ASN A 54 7.54 -20.90 -1.73
CA ASN A 54 8.10 -19.69 -2.35
C ASN A 54 6.99 -18.70 -2.70
N ARG A 55 7.40 -17.46 -3.06
CA ARG A 55 6.46 -16.37 -3.31
C ARG A 55 5.61 -16.57 -4.57
N ASP A 56 6.10 -17.31 -5.54
CA ASP A 56 5.36 -17.54 -6.78
C ASP A 56 4.16 -18.47 -6.57
N GLU A 57 4.27 -19.39 -5.62
CA GLU A 57 3.19 -20.30 -5.24
C GLU A 57 1.98 -19.58 -4.61
N MET A 58 2.18 -18.36 -4.07
CA MET A 58 1.08 -17.53 -3.57
C MET A 58 -0.01 -17.27 -4.61
N ARG A 59 0.38 -17.24 -5.89
CA ARG A 59 -0.55 -17.01 -7.01
C ARG A 59 -1.34 -18.25 -7.38
N LEU A 60 -0.90 -19.43 -6.94
CA LEU A 60 -1.52 -20.74 -7.21
C LEU A 60 -2.54 -21.12 -6.12
N LEU A 61 -2.54 -20.43 -4.98
CA LEU A 61 -3.50 -20.68 -3.91
C LEU A 61 -4.94 -20.52 -4.41
N GLY A 62 -5.82 -21.40 -3.97
CA GLY A 62 -7.25 -21.29 -4.18
C GLY A 62 -7.83 -19.98 -3.63
N LYS A 63 -9.00 -19.55 -4.13
CA LYS A 63 -9.61 -18.30 -3.68
C LYS A 63 -9.93 -18.30 -2.18
N ASP A 64 -10.37 -19.43 -1.65
CA ASP A 64 -10.72 -19.56 -0.24
C ASP A 64 -9.48 -19.53 0.65
N ASP A 65 -8.39 -20.20 0.21
CA ASP A 65 -7.10 -20.17 0.92
C ASP A 65 -6.51 -18.74 0.91
N GLN A 66 -6.57 -18.06 -0.24
CA GLN A 66 -6.13 -16.67 -0.32
C GLN A 66 -6.93 -15.76 0.61
N LYS A 67 -8.27 -15.94 0.67
CA LYS A 67 -9.14 -15.16 1.55
C LYS A 67 -8.82 -15.41 3.02
N GLU A 68 -8.64 -16.67 3.40
CA GLU A 68 -8.31 -17.04 4.78
C GLU A 68 -6.93 -16.51 5.17
N LEU A 69 -5.94 -16.63 4.28
CA LEU A 69 -4.60 -16.09 4.48
C LEU A 69 -4.62 -14.56 4.66
N GLN A 70 -5.38 -13.84 3.83
CA GLN A 70 -5.55 -12.40 3.95
C GLN A 70 -6.18 -12.02 5.29
N ARG A 71 -7.20 -12.75 5.73
CA ARG A 71 -7.87 -12.53 7.02
C ARG A 71 -6.90 -12.74 8.18
N LYS A 72 -6.13 -13.83 8.15
CA LYS A 72 -5.13 -14.16 9.20
C LYS A 72 -4.02 -13.11 9.24
N ALA A 73 -3.47 -12.73 8.07
CA ALA A 73 -2.43 -11.71 8.01
C ALA A 73 -2.93 -10.36 8.55
N ALA A 74 -4.12 -9.93 8.13
CA ALA A 74 -4.73 -8.71 8.62
C ALA A 74 -4.99 -8.76 10.14
N GLY A 75 -5.49 -9.87 10.66
CA GLY A 75 -5.70 -10.07 12.10
C GLY A 75 -4.41 -10.00 12.91
N LYS A 76 -3.33 -10.63 12.42
CA LYS A 76 -2.02 -10.56 13.08
C LYS A 76 -1.46 -9.13 13.07
N ILE A 77 -1.56 -8.40 11.95
CA ILE A 77 -1.13 -7.00 11.86
C ILE A 77 -1.97 -6.12 12.79
N ALA A 78 -3.27 -6.38 12.90
CA ALA A 78 -4.16 -5.64 13.79
C ALA A 78 -3.80 -5.77 15.27
N MET A 79 -3.14 -6.86 15.66
CA MET A 79 -2.71 -7.15 17.04
C MET A 79 -1.31 -6.58 17.35
N LEU A 80 -0.63 -5.97 16.40
CA LEU A 80 0.67 -5.34 16.67
C LEU A 80 0.50 -4.13 17.59
N ASP A 81 1.39 -4.03 18.57
CA ASP A 81 1.44 -2.89 19.47
C ASP A 81 2.05 -1.65 18.78
N GLY A 82 1.61 -0.47 19.21
CA GLY A 82 2.10 0.82 18.69
C GLY A 82 1.53 1.18 17.33
N ASN A 83 2.13 2.20 16.70
CA ASN A 83 1.67 2.68 15.41
C ASN A 83 2.13 1.76 14.29
N VAL A 84 1.25 1.49 13.33
CA VAL A 84 1.50 0.57 12.22
C VAL A 84 1.20 1.28 10.89
N LEU A 85 2.19 1.28 10.00
CA LEU A 85 2.06 1.70 8.61
C LEU A 85 2.02 0.46 7.72
N VAL A 86 0.88 0.21 7.07
CA VAL A 86 0.69 -0.93 6.18
C VAL A 86 0.87 -0.51 4.74
N ASP A 87 2.00 -0.90 4.13
CA ASP A 87 2.27 -0.72 2.71
C ASP A 87 1.57 -1.80 1.88
N THR A 88 0.64 -1.37 1.02
CA THR A 88 -0.15 -2.28 0.19
C THR A 88 -0.63 -1.61 -1.11
N HIS A 89 -1.53 -2.27 -1.83
CA HIS A 89 -2.19 -1.74 -3.02
C HIS A 89 -3.67 -1.47 -2.74
N ALA A 90 -4.17 -0.29 -3.13
CA ALA A 90 -5.62 -0.01 -3.08
C ALA A 90 -6.37 -0.90 -4.07
N SER A 91 -5.82 -1.05 -5.26
CA SER A 91 -6.34 -1.98 -6.26
C SER A 91 -5.21 -2.64 -7.05
N VAL A 92 -5.50 -3.80 -7.63
CA VAL A 92 -4.59 -4.55 -8.51
C VAL A 92 -5.22 -4.60 -9.90
N LYS A 93 -4.48 -4.11 -10.90
CA LYS A 93 -4.88 -4.21 -12.31
C LYS A 93 -4.76 -5.66 -12.79
N THR A 94 -5.79 -6.15 -13.43
CA THR A 94 -5.86 -7.49 -14.02
C THR A 94 -6.33 -7.39 -15.47
N PRO A 95 -6.18 -8.45 -16.28
CA PRO A 95 -6.74 -8.47 -17.65
C PRO A 95 -8.27 -8.28 -17.69
N ARG A 96 -8.98 -8.54 -16.58
CA ARG A 96 -10.44 -8.44 -16.47
C ARG A 96 -10.91 -7.14 -15.81
N GLY A 97 -10.00 -6.22 -15.47
CA GLY A 97 -10.29 -4.97 -14.77
C GLY A 97 -9.51 -4.84 -13.47
N TYR A 98 -10.05 -4.08 -12.52
CA TYR A 98 -9.39 -3.85 -11.24
C TYR A 98 -9.98 -4.74 -10.15
N LEU A 99 -9.08 -5.37 -9.40
CA LEU A 99 -9.41 -6.13 -8.20
C LEU A 99 -9.16 -5.24 -6.96
N ALA A 100 -10.06 -5.27 -6.00
CA ALA A 100 -9.87 -4.59 -4.71
C ALA A 100 -8.64 -5.16 -3.99
N GLY A 101 -7.70 -4.29 -3.60
CA GLY A 101 -6.48 -4.68 -2.89
C GLY A 101 -6.73 -4.99 -1.42
N LEU A 102 -7.77 -4.38 -0.85
CA LEU A 102 -8.21 -4.56 0.54
C LEU A 102 -9.68 -4.98 0.55
N PRO A 103 -9.98 -6.28 0.44
CA PRO A 103 -11.33 -6.79 0.57
C PRO A 103 -11.92 -6.51 1.97
N GLU A 104 -13.25 -6.59 2.08
CA GLU A 104 -13.99 -6.29 3.29
C GLU A 104 -13.42 -6.96 4.54
N TRP A 105 -13.10 -8.25 4.46
CA TRP A 105 -12.54 -9.02 5.59
C TRP A 105 -11.15 -8.56 6.05
N VAL A 106 -10.39 -7.87 5.18
CA VAL A 106 -9.11 -7.23 5.53
C VAL A 106 -9.35 -5.89 6.20
N LEU A 107 -10.27 -5.08 5.65
CA LEU A 107 -10.63 -3.79 6.22
C LEU A 107 -11.24 -3.93 7.63
N GLU A 108 -12.13 -4.91 7.82
CA GLU A 108 -12.74 -5.22 9.13
C GLU A 108 -11.71 -5.65 10.19
N ALA A 109 -10.67 -6.37 9.76
CA ALA A 109 -9.60 -6.77 10.68
C ALA A 109 -8.65 -5.62 10.99
N LEU A 110 -8.26 -4.81 10.00
CA LEU A 110 -7.28 -3.74 10.17
C LEU A 110 -7.87 -2.50 10.82
N MET A 111 -9.12 -2.12 10.47
CA MET A 111 -9.79 -0.88 10.92
C MET A 111 -8.82 0.31 10.93
N PRO A 112 -8.33 0.75 9.78
CA PRO A 112 -7.37 1.85 9.70
C PRO A 112 -7.99 3.19 10.11
N ASP A 113 -7.18 4.07 10.68
CA ASP A 113 -7.55 5.45 11.00
C ASP A 113 -7.31 6.40 9.83
N LEU A 114 -6.31 6.06 9.01
CA LEU A 114 -5.86 6.88 7.88
C LEU A 114 -5.54 5.99 6.66
N PHE A 115 -5.97 6.45 5.50
CA PHE A 115 -5.65 5.86 4.21
C PHE A 115 -4.92 6.88 3.34
N VAL A 116 -3.67 6.62 2.98
CA VAL A 116 -2.85 7.53 2.19
C VAL A 116 -2.66 7.01 0.78
N LEU A 117 -2.98 7.84 -0.21
CA LEU A 117 -2.66 7.64 -1.62
C LEU A 117 -1.41 8.44 -1.97
N VAL A 118 -0.32 7.77 -2.33
CA VAL A 118 0.85 8.44 -2.91
C VAL A 118 0.66 8.49 -4.42
N GLU A 119 0.68 9.69 -4.99
CA GLU A 119 0.43 9.94 -6.40
C GLU A 119 1.48 10.88 -7.02
N THR A 120 1.55 10.88 -8.32
CA THR A 120 2.26 11.88 -9.12
C THR A 120 1.72 11.87 -10.54
N ASP A 121 2.16 12.80 -11.38
CA ASP A 121 1.77 12.84 -12.79
C ASP A 121 2.23 11.57 -13.53
N GLU A 122 1.45 11.14 -14.49
CA GLU A 122 1.65 9.86 -15.19
C GLU A 122 2.92 9.84 -16.03
N ASP A 123 3.34 10.98 -16.59
CA ASP A 123 4.59 11.12 -17.33
C ASP A 123 5.81 10.91 -16.44
N GLN A 124 5.77 11.40 -15.20
CA GLN A 124 6.81 11.16 -14.20
C GLN A 124 6.88 9.69 -13.82
N ILE A 125 5.73 9.01 -13.65
CA ILE A 125 5.68 7.57 -13.39
C ILE A 125 6.32 6.80 -14.55
N LEU A 126 5.97 7.15 -15.80
CA LEU A 126 6.53 6.53 -17.00
C LEU A 126 8.05 6.74 -17.06
N GLY A 127 8.51 7.98 -16.85
CA GLY A 127 9.95 8.31 -16.82
C GLY A 127 10.71 7.49 -15.78
N ARG A 128 10.18 7.39 -14.57
CA ARG A 128 10.78 6.58 -13.47
C ARG A 128 10.80 5.09 -13.79
N ARG A 129 9.75 4.56 -14.44
CA ARG A 129 9.71 3.15 -14.85
C ARG A 129 10.74 2.84 -15.94
N LEU A 130 10.94 3.74 -16.88
CA LEU A 130 11.96 3.61 -17.93
C LEU A 130 13.39 3.66 -17.37
N GLY A 131 13.63 4.46 -16.34
CA GLY A 131 14.93 4.56 -15.68
C GLY A 131 15.24 3.42 -14.71
N ASP A 132 14.26 2.62 -14.29
CA ASP A 132 14.43 1.53 -13.32
C ASP A 132 14.70 0.19 -14.02
N LEU A 133 15.97 -0.06 -14.37
CA LEU A 133 16.42 -1.31 -14.99
C LEU A 133 16.39 -2.53 -14.04
N SER A 134 16.18 -2.31 -12.75
CA SER A 134 16.19 -3.39 -11.73
C SER A 134 14.90 -4.21 -11.71
N ARG A 135 13.83 -3.75 -12.35
CA ARG A 135 12.51 -4.40 -12.35
C ARG A 135 11.91 -4.45 -13.75
N VAL A 136 11.47 -5.62 -14.16
CA VAL A 136 10.60 -5.76 -15.32
C VAL A 136 9.20 -5.32 -14.91
N ARG A 137 8.74 -4.20 -15.46
CA ARG A 137 7.38 -3.67 -15.24
C ARG A 137 6.64 -3.59 -16.55
N ASP A 138 5.35 -3.89 -16.50
CA ASP A 138 4.48 -3.65 -17.65
C ASP A 138 4.48 -2.16 -18.00
N MET A 139 4.74 -1.86 -19.27
CA MET A 139 4.68 -0.51 -19.81
C MET A 139 3.22 -0.13 -20.01
N ASP A 140 2.62 0.47 -18.97
CA ASP A 140 1.30 1.08 -19.11
C ASP A 140 1.36 2.31 -20.00
N SER A 141 0.26 2.59 -20.69
CA SER A 141 0.08 3.88 -21.32
C SER A 141 -0.25 4.97 -20.30
N TYR A 142 0.03 6.22 -20.63
CA TYR A 142 -0.38 7.39 -19.83
C TYR A 142 -1.85 7.28 -19.38
N ARG A 143 -2.77 6.99 -20.30
CA ARG A 143 -4.20 6.85 -20.02
C ARG A 143 -4.49 5.71 -19.04
N ALA A 144 -3.76 4.61 -19.11
CA ALA A 144 -3.96 3.48 -18.21
C ALA A 144 -3.50 3.82 -16.78
N LEU A 145 -2.42 4.59 -16.62
CA LEU A 145 -1.96 5.10 -15.31
C LEU A 145 -2.97 6.08 -14.72
N ALA A 146 -3.44 7.06 -15.50
CA ALA A 146 -4.47 8.01 -15.07
C ALA A 146 -5.74 7.30 -14.61
N SER A 147 -6.21 6.31 -15.39
CA SER A 147 -7.36 5.49 -15.00
C SER A 147 -7.11 4.72 -13.72
N HIS A 148 -5.91 4.18 -13.50
CA HIS A 148 -5.59 3.43 -12.29
C HIS A 148 -5.52 4.34 -11.06
N GLN A 149 -4.89 5.52 -11.15
CA GLN A 149 -4.88 6.50 -10.05
C GLN A 149 -6.30 6.97 -9.73
N SER A 150 -7.11 7.29 -10.75
CA SER A 150 -8.51 7.67 -10.57
C SER A 150 -9.33 6.55 -9.89
N PHE A 151 -9.14 5.28 -10.30
CA PHE A 151 -9.81 4.15 -9.66
C PHE A 151 -9.36 3.97 -8.22
N ASN A 152 -8.06 4.16 -7.91
CA ASN A 152 -7.54 4.10 -6.54
C ASN A 152 -8.18 5.15 -5.64
N ARG A 153 -8.42 6.37 -6.13
CA ARG A 153 -9.15 7.40 -5.38
C ARG A 153 -10.59 6.97 -5.07
N ALA A 154 -11.29 6.43 -6.08
CA ALA A 154 -12.67 5.98 -5.92
C ALA A 154 -12.79 4.82 -4.92
N ILE A 155 -11.90 3.81 -5.02
CA ILE A 155 -11.93 2.67 -4.10
C ILE A 155 -11.48 3.05 -2.68
N ALA A 156 -10.54 4.00 -2.53
CA ALA A 156 -10.15 4.52 -1.22
C ALA A 156 -11.32 5.22 -0.51
N ALA A 157 -12.14 5.97 -1.26
CA ALA A 157 -13.37 6.55 -0.71
C ALA A 157 -14.36 5.47 -0.23
N ALA A 158 -14.50 4.36 -0.98
CA ALA A 158 -15.32 3.23 -0.55
C ALA A 158 -14.76 2.55 0.71
N TYR A 159 -13.44 2.42 0.83
CA TYR A 159 -12.78 1.91 2.03
C TYR A 159 -13.03 2.82 3.24
N ALA A 160 -12.94 4.13 3.05
CA ALA A 160 -13.25 5.12 4.09
C ALA A 160 -14.72 5.05 4.55
N MET A 161 -15.65 4.87 3.63
CA MET A 161 -17.07 4.64 3.98
C MET A 161 -17.27 3.40 4.83
N LYS A 162 -16.48 2.34 4.61
CA LYS A 162 -16.56 1.10 5.38
C LYS A 162 -15.93 1.20 6.77
N THR A 163 -14.82 1.91 6.88
CA THR A 163 -13.98 1.92 8.10
C THR A 163 -14.10 3.20 8.93
N GLY A 164 -14.60 4.27 8.32
CA GLY A 164 -14.60 5.61 8.93
C GLY A 164 -13.24 6.33 8.89
N CYS A 165 -12.23 5.76 8.20
CA CYS A 165 -10.90 6.37 8.12
C CYS A 165 -10.90 7.65 7.27
N THR A 166 -9.94 8.52 7.52
CA THR A 166 -9.65 9.66 6.64
C THR A 166 -8.87 9.20 5.41
N VAL A 167 -9.15 9.80 4.24
CA VAL A 167 -8.34 9.60 3.02
C VAL A 167 -7.51 10.85 2.77
N ALA A 168 -6.19 10.69 2.63
CA ALA A 168 -5.27 11.74 2.26
C ALA A 168 -4.53 11.39 0.96
N ILE A 169 -4.13 12.40 0.20
CA ILE A 169 -3.34 12.26 -1.01
C ILE A 169 -2.03 12.99 -0.79
N VAL A 170 -0.92 12.28 -0.95
CA VAL A 170 0.45 12.84 -0.90
C VAL A 170 1.02 12.84 -2.32
N THR A 171 1.39 14.03 -2.81
CA THR A 171 1.93 14.18 -4.16
C THR A 171 3.45 14.07 -4.14
N ASN A 172 4.00 13.03 -4.75
CA ASN A 172 5.43 12.81 -4.90
C ASN A 172 5.92 13.25 -6.30
N ALA A 173 5.89 14.55 -6.57
CA ALA A 173 6.39 15.09 -7.84
C ALA A 173 7.92 15.02 -7.94
N ASP A 174 8.46 15.02 -9.16
CA ASP A 174 9.90 15.01 -9.40
C ASP A 174 10.55 16.23 -8.74
N HIS A 175 11.70 15.99 -8.12
CA HIS A 175 12.47 16.99 -7.35
C HIS A 175 11.78 17.55 -6.10
N LEU A 176 10.62 17.03 -5.71
CA LEU A 176 9.85 17.45 -4.53
C LEU A 176 9.69 16.35 -3.47
N LEU A 177 10.62 15.39 -3.42
CA LEU A 177 10.59 14.29 -2.47
C LEU A 177 10.50 14.77 -1.01
N ASP A 178 11.27 15.81 -0.64
CA ASP A 178 11.26 16.36 0.72
C ASP A 178 9.88 16.86 1.12
N ARG A 179 9.16 17.51 0.19
CA ARG A 179 7.79 17.95 0.41
C ARG A 179 6.85 16.78 0.65
N ALA A 180 6.94 15.73 -0.17
CA ALA A 180 6.11 14.53 -0.01
C ALA A 180 6.40 13.81 1.32
N THR A 181 7.67 13.75 1.73
CA THR A 181 8.06 13.15 3.02
C THR A 181 7.60 13.98 4.21
N ASP A 182 7.66 15.31 4.13
CA ASP A 182 7.15 16.22 5.16
C ASP A 182 5.64 16.10 5.31
N GLU A 183 4.92 16.05 4.19
CA GLU A 183 3.47 15.90 4.18
C GLU A 183 3.04 14.56 4.78
N LEU A 184 3.69 13.45 4.40
CA LEU A 184 3.41 12.15 5.00
C LEU A 184 3.75 12.12 6.49
N ALA A 185 4.90 12.67 6.90
CA ALA A 185 5.29 12.72 8.31
C ALA A 185 4.29 13.55 9.14
N ALA A 186 3.77 14.65 8.59
CA ALA A 186 2.75 15.46 9.25
C ALA A 186 1.41 14.73 9.42
N LEU A 187 1.02 13.89 8.45
CA LEU A 187 -0.19 13.06 8.53
C LEU A 187 -0.07 11.92 9.55
N LEU A 188 1.14 11.43 9.81
CA LEU A 188 1.41 10.32 10.71
C LEU A 188 1.75 10.76 12.15
N LYS A 189 1.90 12.06 12.41
CA LYS A 189 2.21 12.61 13.72
C LYS A 189 0.97 12.71 14.60
#